data_4cc58815fbd99276e434663a48000f76
#
_entry.id   4cc58815fbd99276e434663a48000f76
#
_cell.length_a   1.000
_cell.length_b   1.000
_cell.length_c   1.000
_cell.angle_alpha   90.00
_cell.angle_beta   90.00
_cell.angle_gamma   90.00
#
_symmetry.space_group_name_H-M   'P 1'
#
loop_
_entity.id
_entity.type
_entity.pdbx_description
1 polymer ?
#
loop_
_entity_poly.entity_id
_entity_poly.type
_entity_poly.pdbx_seq_one_letter_code
_entity_poly.pdbx_strand_id
1 'polypeptide(L)'
;MGDEAVLESILNGEMGPTHMPFALLERITENFSEERKIGQGGFALVYKGIYNGEDIAVKKFYDVQTLDNKHFENECDKLIKIKHPNIVRLVGYCYETQHKYVEYKGVLQFAHHICRILCFEYLQGGSLENHLNESRDHDWPTCYNIIEGTCEALNFLHKGYGSRVLHLDLKPGNILLDKYMGAKVADFGLSTSFNKTRITNTTTGTEYYMAPEFKSKRVISPKNDVYSLGIIIIEIMAGRIGYKIFSAMDDDPQELFIEQGNYKLARTDKCNNITIPISRIRSSGDMHQNSNKMCGS
;
A
#
# COMPACT_ATOMS: atom_id res chain seq x y z
N MET A 1 14.48 5.28 -30.53
CA MET A 1 14.37 3.99 -29.81
C MET A 1 12.91 3.58 -29.92
N GLY A 2 12.61 2.34 -30.31
CA GLY A 2 11.22 1.88 -30.30
C GLY A 2 10.71 1.80 -28.86
N ASP A 3 9.39 1.93 -28.65
CA ASP A 3 8.74 1.87 -27.33
C ASP A 3 9.16 0.62 -26.52
N GLU A 4 9.57 -0.39 -27.21
CA GLU A 4 10.06 -1.67 -26.69
C GLU A 4 11.41 -1.55 -25.97
N ALA A 5 12.38 -0.89 -26.56
CA ALA A 5 13.70 -0.68 -25.94
C ALA A 5 13.62 0.26 -24.72
N VAL A 6 12.67 1.19 -24.73
CA VAL A 6 12.42 2.11 -23.61
C VAL A 6 11.88 1.33 -22.41
N LEU A 7 10.90 0.44 -22.61
CA LEU A 7 10.33 -0.34 -21.52
C LEU A 7 11.36 -1.31 -20.92
N GLU A 8 12.18 -1.94 -21.75
CA GLU A 8 13.27 -2.81 -21.30
C GLU A 8 14.28 -2.04 -20.41
N SER A 9 14.72 -0.85 -20.83
CA SER A 9 15.60 0.00 -20.01
C SER A 9 14.97 0.43 -18.68
N ILE A 10 13.64 0.64 -18.67
CA ILE A 10 12.92 0.97 -17.43
C ILE A 10 12.86 -0.26 -16.50
N LEU A 11 12.53 -1.44 -17.02
CA LEU A 11 12.47 -2.67 -16.25
C LEU A 11 13.84 -3.03 -15.65
N ASN A 12 14.91 -2.79 -16.40
CA ASN A 12 16.29 -2.97 -15.93
C ASN A 12 16.74 -1.88 -14.94
N GLY A 13 15.92 -0.84 -14.72
CA GLY A 13 16.21 0.25 -13.78
C GLY A 13 17.19 1.32 -14.31
N GLU A 14 17.50 1.30 -15.60
CA GLU A 14 18.38 2.24 -16.30
C GLU A 14 17.68 3.58 -16.57
N MET A 15 16.36 3.53 -16.76
CA MET A 15 15.52 4.71 -16.97
C MET A 15 14.44 4.83 -15.90
N GLY A 16 13.97 6.06 -15.67
CA GLY A 16 12.81 6.35 -14.83
C GLY A 16 11.49 6.05 -15.54
N PRO A 17 10.36 6.15 -14.79
CA PRO A 17 9.03 5.97 -15.36
C PRO A 17 8.78 6.92 -16.53
N THR A 18 8.19 6.41 -17.63
CA THR A 18 7.90 7.19 -18.81
C THR A 18 6.50 6.95 -19.34
N HIS A 19 6.07 7.76 -20.30
CA HIS A 19 4.81 7.55 -21.00
C HIS A 19 4.86 6.25 -21.81
N MET A 20 3.80 5.45 -21.68
CA MET A 20 3.60 4.18 -22.40
C MET A 20 2.35 4.30 -23.28
N PRO A 21 2.47 4.08 -24.61
CA PRO A 21 1.33 4.19 -25.51
C PRO A 21 0.20 3.21 -25.13
N PHE A 22 -1.05 3.67 -25.26
CA PHE A 22 -2.24 2.83 -24.97
C PHE A 22 -2.22 1.52 -25.78
N ALA A 23 -1.87 1.60 -27.07
CA ALA A 23 -1.80 0.42 -27.96
C ALA A 23 -0.79 -0.65 -27.46
N LEU A 24 0.33 -0.23 -26.83
CA LEU A 24 1.27 -1.15 -26.21
C LEU A 24 0.60 -1.84 -25.02
N LEU A 25 -0.05 -1.09 -24.13
CA LEU A 25 -0.69 -1.62 -22.92
C LEU A 25 -1.85 -2.55 -23.28
N GLU A 26 -2.64 -2.21 -24.30
CA GLU A 26 -3.68 -3.06 -24.83
C GLU A 26 -3.13 -4.39 -25.34
N ARG A 27 -2.03 -4.37 -26.11
CA ARG A 27 -1.39 -5.57 -26.65
C ARG A 27 -0.85 -6.50 -25.55
N ILE A 28 -0.09 -5.97 -24.57
CA ILE A 28 0.56 -6.78 -23.52
C ILE A 28 -0.42 -7.33 -22.49
N THR A 29 -1.64 -6.78 -22.41
CA THR A 29 -2.73 -7.24 -21.54
C THR A 29 -3.78 -8.06 -22.30
N GLU A 30 -3.52 -8.40 -23.56
CA GLU A 30 -4.48 -9.12 -24.41
C GLU A 30 -5.83 -8.39 -24.44
N ASN A 31 -5.79 -7.10 -24.79
CA ASN A 31 -6.96 -6.22 -24.84
C ASN A 31 -7.68 -6.10 -23.48
N PHE A 32 -6.90 -6.06 -22.36
CA PHE A 32 -7.42 -6.03 -20.98
C PHE A 32 -8.39 -7.19 -20.72
N SER A 33 -7.99 -8.41 -21.12
CA SER A 33 -8.83 -9.59 -21.01
C SER A 33 -9.10 -9.97 -19.56
N GLU A 34 -10.22 -10.63 -19.27
CA GLU A 34 -10.55 -11.09 -17.91
C GLU A 34 -9.55 -12.13 -17.40
N GLU A 35 -8.92 -12.93 -18.28
CA GLU A 35 -7.86 -13.88 -17.90
C GLU A 35 -6.59 -13.20 -17.39
N ARG A 36 -6.37 -11.94 -17.81
CA ARG A 36 -5.24 -11.11 -17.36
C ARG A 36 -5.56 -10.28 -16.13
N LYS A 37 -6.80 -10.27 -15.70
CA LYS A 37 -7.23 -9.50 -14.53
C LYS A 37 -6.72 -10.13 -13.24
N ILE A 38 -5.95 -9.36 -12.46
CA ILE A 38 -5.33 -9.79 -11.19
C ILE A 38 -5.86 -9.03 -9.99
N GLY A 39 -6.65 -7.97 -10.20
CA GLY A 39 -7.22 -7.20 -9.11
C GLY A 39 -8.31 -6.24 -9.55
N GLN A 40 -9.14 -5.85 -8.59
CA GLN A 40 -10.20 -4.88 -8.77
C GLN A 40 -10.36 -4.05 -7.51
N GLY A 41 -10.28 -2.73 -7.64
CA GLY A 41 -10.53 -1.78 -6.58
C GLY A 41 -11.70 -0.85 -6.88
N GLY A 42 -11.99 0.08 -5.98
CA GLY A 42 -13.06 1.07 -6.15
C GLY A 42 -12.83 2.05 -7.30
N PHE A 43 -11.57 2.22 -7.74
CA PHE A 43 -11.20 3.23 -8.74
C PHE A 43 -10.56 2.66 -9.99
N ALA A 44 -10.11 1.39 -9.97
CA ALA A 44 -9.34 0.79 -11.05
C ALA A 44 -9.46 -0.73 -11.11
N LEU A 45 -9.18 -1.26 -12.30
CA LEU A 45 -8.90 -2.67 -12.55
C LEU A 45 -7.40 -2.84 -12.72
N VAL A 46 -6.86 -3.96 -12.24
CA VAL A 46 -5.43 -4.28 -12.38
C VAL A 46 -5.30 -5.55 -13.24
N TYR A 47 -4.46 -5.45 -14.26
CA TYR A 47 -4.19 -6.53 -15.19
C TYR A 47 -2.72 -6.93 -15.15
N LYS A 48 -2.44 -8.20 -15.41
CA LYS A 48 -1.11 -8.69 -15.67
C LYS A 48 -0.77 -8.47 -17.14
N GLY A 49 0.22 -7.61 -17.42
CA GLY A 49 0.82 -7.48 -18.74
C GLY A 49 2.05 -8.37 -18.86
N ILE A 50 2.30 -8.93 -20.04
CA ILE A 50 3.53 -9.65 -20.35
C ILE A 50 4.25 -8.93 -21.49
N TYR A 51 5.47 -8.53 -21.21
CA TYR A 51 6.31 -7.85 -22.20
C TYR A 51 7.70 -8.50 -22.25
N ASN A 52 8.10 -9.03 -23.41
CA ASN A 52 9.37 -9.73 -23.61
C ASN A 52 9.65 -10.81 -22.53
N GLY A 53 8.60 -11.50 -22.05
CA GLY A 53 8.72 -12.50 -20.99
C GLY A 53 8.74 -11.96 -19.57
N GLU A 54 8.77 -10.62 -19.40
CA GLU A 54 8.70 -9.97 -18.12
C GLU A 54 7.25 -9.58 -17.76
N ASP A 55 6.89 -9.82 -16.50
CA ASP A 55 5.57 -9.49 -15.97
C ASP A 55 5.52 -8.04 -15.49
N ILE A 56 4.46 -7.31 -15.83
CA ILE A 56 4.13 -6.00 -15.29
C ILE A 56 2.69 -5.93 -14.81
N ALA A 57 2.41 -5.11 -13.79
CA ALA A 57 1.06 -4.83 -13.33
C ALA A 57 0.54 -3.55 -13.97
N VAL A 58 -0.62 -3.63 -14.62
CA VAL A 58 -1.25 -2.55 -15.40
C VAL A 58 -2.54 -2.13 -14.71
N LYS A 59 -2.51 -1.02 -13.97
CA LYS A 59 -3.65 -0.45 -13.23
C LYS A 59 -4.39 0.54 -14.12
N LYS A 60 -5.55 0.13 -14.64
CA LYS A 60 -6.43 0.91 -15.51
C LYS A 60 -7.55 1.52 -14.69
N PHE A 61 -7.58 2.85 -14.59
CA PHE A 61 -8.63 3.58 -13.88
C PHE A 61 -9.94 3.56 -14.64
N TYR A 62 -11.08 3.55 -13.89
CA TYR A 62 -12.39 3.65 -14.50
C TYR A 62 -12.59 5.02 -15.17
N ASP A 63 -13.43 5.05 -16.18
CA ASP A 63 -13.77 6.30 -16.90
C ASP A 63 -14.94 7.04 -16.24
N VAL A 64 -14.73 7.50 -15.00
CA VAL A 64 -15.69 8.35 -14.28
C VAL A 64 -15.14 9.77 -14.21
N GLN A 65 -15.85 10.71 -14.82
CA GLN A 65 -15.33 12.03 -15.27
C GLN A 65 -14.77 12.97 -14.17
N THR A 66 -14.92 12.72 -12.86
CA THR A 66 -14.58 13.74 -11.86
C THR A 66 -13.66 13.28 -10.71
N LEU A 67 -13.74 12.03 -10.27
CA LEU A 67 -12.94 11.53 -9.13
C LEU A 67 -11.64 10.87 -9.56
N ASP A 68 -11.61 10.24 -10.74
CA ASP A 68 -10.50 9.38 -11.16
C ASP A 68 -9.27 10.13 -11.61
N ASN A 69 -9.39 11.36 -12.14
CA ASN A 69 -8.22 12.19 -12.47
C ASN A 69 -7.36 12.43 -11.24
N LYS A 70 -8.00 12.81 -10.12
CA LYS A 70 -7.28 13.16 -8.90
C LYS A 70 -6.55 11.96 -8.29
N HIS A 71 -7.13 10.77 -8.33
CA HIS A 71 -6.46 9.55 -7.86
C HIS A 71 -5.28 9.17 -8.75
N PHE A 72 -5.47 9.17 -10.06
CA PHE A 72 -4.41 8.90 -11.03
C PHE A 72 -3.26 9.91 -10.89
N GLU A 73 -3.56 11.20 -10.94
CA GLU A 73 -2.55 12.27 -10.85
C GLU A 73 -1.79 12.19 -9.51
N ASN A 74 -2.52 12.02 -8.40
CA ASN A 74 -1.92 11.96 -7.07
C ASN A 74 -0.97 10.76 -6.92
N GLU A 75 -1.36 9.58 -7.42
CA GLU A 75 -0.52 8.38 -7.37
C GLU A 75 0.70 8.52 -8.29
N CYS A 76 0.50 9.01 -9.51
CA CYS A 76 1.58 9.24 -10.47
C CYS A 76 2.61 10.25 -9.94
N ASP A 77 2.16 11.43 -9.50
CA ASP A 77 3.02 12.51 -9.00
C ASP A 77 3.87 12.11 -7.78
N LYS A 78 3.35 11.24 -6.95
CA LYS A 78 4.09 10.71 -5.80
C LYS A 78 5.13 9.69 -6.26
N LEU A 79 4.69 8.67 -7.00
CA LEU A 79 5.51 7.51 -7.31
C LEU A 79 6.59 7.77 -8.36
N ILE A 80 6.40 8.75 -9.24
CA ILE A 80 7.42 9.12 -10.23
C ILE A 80 8.74 9.60 -9.60
N LYS A 81 8.66 10.10 -8.36
CA LYS A 81 9.81 10.64 -7.59
C LYS A 81 10.31 9.69 -6.51
N ILE A 82 9.54 8.65 -6.19
CA ILE A 82 9.85 7.72 -5.10
C ILE A 82 10.62 6.53 -5.66
N LYS A 83 11.77 6.23 -5.03
CA LYS A 83 12.55 5.02 -5.29
C LYS A 83 12.98 4.44 -3.94
N HIS A 84 12.36 3.33 -3.54
CA HIS A 84 12.63 2.66 -2.28
C HIS A 84 12.36 1.15 -2.40
N PRO A 85 13.18 0.26 -1.81
CA PRO A 85 13.01 -1.19 -1.93
C PRO A 85 11.65 -1.69 -1.46
N ASN A 86 11.07 -1.06 -0.44
CA ASN A 86 9.79 -1.45 0.16
C ASN A 86 8.59 -0.60 -0.31
N ILE A 87 8.72 0.09 -1.44
CA ILE A 87 7.63 0.80 -2.12
C ILE A 87 7.54 0.28 -3.54
N VAL A 88 6.32 0.00 -4.00
CA VAL A 88 6.08 -0.47 -5.36
C VAL A 88 6.65 0.51 -6.37
N ARG A 89 7.41 0.00 -7.35
CA ARG A 89 8.04 0.83 -8.36
C ARG A 89 7.08 1.13 -9.50
N LEU A 90 6.89 2.41 -9.78
CA LEU A 90 6.23 2.85 -11.01
C LEU A 90 7.16 2.60 -12.20
N VAL A 91 6.68 1.91 -13.22
CA VAL A 91 7.40 1.59 -14.46
C VAL A 91 7.04 2.59 -15.55
N GLY A 92 5.77 2.98 -15.62
CA GLY A 92 5.30 3.93 -16.62
C GLY A 92 3.86 4.34 -16.40
N TYR A 93 3.38 5.21 -17.26
CA TYR A 93 2.01 5.71 -17.22
C TYR A 93 1.47 5.97 -18.62
N CYS A 94 0.15 5.92 -18.77
CA CYS A 94 -0.56 6.33 -19.98
C CYS A 94 -1.64 7.32 -19.60
N TYR A 95 -1.67 8.44 -20.32
CA TYR A 95 -2.75 9.43 -20.27
C TYR A 95 -3.07 9.85 -21.70
N GLU A 96 -4.04 9.16 -22.32
CA GLU A 96 -4.38 9.36 -23.72
C GLU A 96 -5.88 9.51 -23.91
N THR A 97 -6.28 10.35 -24.86
CA THR A 97 -7.67 10.44 -25.29
C THR A 97 -7.91 9.50 -26.45
N GLN A 98 -8.78 8.51 -26.25
CA GLN A 98 -9.25 7.62 -27.29
C GLN A 98 -10.55 8.13 -27.88
N HIS A 99 -10.70 7.99 -29.18
CA HIS A 99 -11.89 8.38 -29.90
C HIS A 99 -12.57 7.12 -30.43
N LYS A 100 -13.79 6.85 -29.97
CA LYS A 100 -14.55 5.67 -30.43
C LYS A 100 -16.03 5.97 -30.53
N TYR A 101 -16.68 5.24 -31.46
CA TYR A 101 -18.14 5.23 -31.50
C TYR A 101 -18.66 4.30 -30.41
N VAL A 102 -19.53 4.81 -29.55
CA VAL A 102 -20.22 4.04 -28.50
C VAL A 102 -21.72 4.06 -28.79
N GLU A 103 -22.36 2.94 -28.56
CA GLU A 103 -23.82 2.88 -28.68
C GLU A 103 -24.46 3.43 -27.39
N TYR A 104 -25.22 4.49 -27.51
CA TYR A 104 -26.03 5.05 -26.44
C TYR A 104 -27.49 5.14 -26.87
N LYS A 105 -28.38 4.42 -26.17
CA LYS A 105 -29.83 4.36 -26.49
C LYS A 105 -30.13 3.96 -27.94
N GLY A 106 -29.39 2.99 -28.49
CA GLY A 106 -29.54 2.51 -29.83
C GLY A 106 -28.98 3.43 -30.93
N VAL A 107 -28.24 4.49 -30.56
CA VAL A 107 -27.61 5.41 -31.50
C VAL A 107 -26.10 5.39 -31.30
N LEU A 108 -25.32 5.19 -32.37
CA LEU A 108 -23.88 5.32 -32.36
C LEU A 108 -23.49 6.79 -32.22
N GLN A 109 -22.80 7.11 -31.16
CA GLN A 109 -22.28 8.45 -30.87
C GLN A 109 -20.76 8.43 -30.80
N PHE A 110 -20.13 9.46 -31.33
CA PHE A 110 -18.69 9.66 -31.21
C PHE A 110 -18.36 10.15 -29.82
N ALA A 111 -17.63 9.34 -29.06
CA ALA A 111 -17.26 9.63 -27.68
C ALA A 111 -15.75 9.78 -27.51
N HIS A 112 -15.38 10.68 -26.62
CA HIS A 112 -14.00 10.84 -26.13
C HIS A 112 -13.86 10.05 -24.84
N HIS A 113 -12.91 9.13 -24.81
CA HIS A 113 -12.59 8.30 -23.65
C HIS A 113 -11.15 8.59 -23.20
N ILE A 114 -10.97 9.06 -21.99
CA ILE A 114 -9.63 9.33 -21.46
C ILE A 114 -9.11 8.06 -20.77
N CYS A 115 -8.09 7.46 -21.35
CA CYS A 115 -7.40 6.31 -20.76
C CYS A 115 -6.37 6.78 -19.75
N ARG A 116 -6.52 6.34 -18.50
CA ARG A 116 -5.60 6.61 -17.39
C ARG A 116 -5.08 5.28 -16.88
N ILE A 117 -3.81 5.04 -17.05
CA ILE A 117 -3.19 3.76 -16.70
C ILE A 117 -1.86 4.03 -16.00
N LEU A 118 -1.61 3.35 -14.89
CA LEU A 118 -0.32 3.28 -14.24
C LEU A 118 0.23 1.86 -14.37
N CYS A 119 1.52 1.77 -14.69
CA CYS A 119 2.23 0.51 -14.86
C CYS A 119 3.26 0.35 -13.75
N PHE A 120 3.23 -0.80 -13.08
CA PHE A 120 4.09 -1.12 -11.95
C PHE A 120 4.90 -2.38 -12.19
N GLU A 121 5.98 -2.54 -11.44
CA GLU A 121 6.61 -3.85 -11.31
C GLU A 121 5.57 -4.90 -10.85
N TYR A 122 5.64 -6.10 -11.40
CA TYR A 122 4.75 -7.18 -10.98
C TYR A 122 5.34 -7.88 -9.76
N LEU A 123 4.52 -8.09 -8.73
CA LEU A 123 4.93 -8.72 -7.47
C LEU A 123 4.26 -10.09 -7.35
N GLN A 124 5.05 -11.14 -7.47
CA GLN A 124 4.59 -12.53 -7.63
C GLN A 124 3.91 -13.08 -6.38
N GLY A 125 4.25 -12.57 -5.20
CA GLY A 125 3.66 -12.99 -3.93
C GLY A 125 2.21 -12.53 -3.72
N GLY A 126 1.73 -11.58 -4.56
CA GLY A 126 0.38 -11.01 -4.40
C GLY A 126 0.26 -10.09 -3.19
N SER A 127 -0.95 -9.89 -2.67
CA SER A 127 -1.18 -9.02 -1.51
C SER A 127 -1.11 -9.77 -0.19
N LEU A 128 -0.68 -9.09 0.86
CA LEU A 128 -0.74 -9.61 2.23
C LEU A 128 -2.18 -10.00 2.62
N GLU A 129 -3.17 -9.32 2.07
CA GLU A 129 -4.58 -9.64 2.27
C GLU A 129 -4.93 -11.07 1.83
N ASN A 130 -4.42 -11.50 0.66
CA ASN A 130 -4.64 -12.86 0.16
C ASN A 130 -4.03 -13.89 1.12
N HIS A 131 -2.82 -13.63 1.61
CA HIS A 131 -2.13 -14.51 2.57
C HIS A 131 -2.87 -14.62 3.90
N LEU A 132 -3.41 -13.52 4.42
CA LEU A 132 -4.20 -13.51 5.65
C LEU A 132 -5.56 -14.21 5.48
N ASN A 133 -6.19 -14.11 4.29
CA ASN A 133 -7.47 -14.76 3.99
C ASN A 133 -7.33 -16.28 3.80
N GLU A 134 -6.25 -16.72 3.15
CA GLU A 134 -6.00 -18.12 2.87
C GLU A 134 -5.48 -18.89 4.09
N SER A 135 -5.42 -18.24 5.26
CA SER A 135 -4.90 -18.82 6.52
C SER A 135 -3.51 -19.45 6.33
N ARG A 136 -2.69 -18.87 5.46
CA ARG A 136 -1.31 -19.32 5.27
C ARG A 136 -0.52 -18.99 6.52
N ASP A 137 -0.13 -20.01 7.25
CA ASP A 137 0.75 -19.86 8.40
C ASP A 137 2.17 -19.55 7.90
N HIS A 138 2.55 -18.28 7.97
CA HIS A 138 3.93 -17.87 7.76
C HIS A 138 4.74 -18.10 9.04
N ASP A 139 5.98 -18.51 8.86
CA ASP A 139 6.93 -18.55 9.97
C ASP A 139 7.24 -17.12 10.48
N TRP A 140 7.76 -17.05 11.70
CA TRP A 140 8.07 -15.76 12.32
C TRP A 140 9.07 -14.91 11.51
N PRO A 141 10.16 -15.45 10.94
CA PRO A 141 11.05 -14.68 10.09
C PRO A 141 10.33 -14.00 8.91
N THR A 142 9.43 -14.70 8.23
CA THR A 142 8.62 -14.13 7.14
C THR A 142 7.70 -13.03 7.63
N CYS A 143 6.97 -13.26 8.74
CA CYS A 143 6.13 -12.23 9.36
C CYS A 143 6.94 -10.98 9.74
N TYR A 144 8.10 -11.19 10.35
CA TYR A 144 9.00 -10.11 10.74
C TYR A 144 9.48 -9.29 9.54
N ASN A 145 9.92 -9.94 8.46
CA ASN A 145 10.37 -9.27 7.24
C ASN A 145 9.25 -8.42 6.60
N ILE A 146 8.01 -8.92 6.61
CA ILE A 146 6.86 -8.16 6.10
C ILE A 146 6.62 -6.91 6.96
N ILE A 147 6.63 -7.05 8.28
CA ILE A 147 6.46 -5.94 9.22
C ILE A 147 7.60 -4.92 9.06
N GLU A 148 8.86 -5.39 9.08
CA GLU A 148 10.04 -4.53 8.96
C GLU A 148 10.03 -3.75 7.66
N GLY A 149 9.83 -4.41 6.51
CA GLY A 149 9.78 -3.74 5.20
C GLY A 149 8.64 -2.71 5.11
N THR A 150 7.49 -2.99 5.73
CA THR A 150 6.39 -2.01 5.80
C THR A 150 6.76 -0.81 6.68
N CYS A 151 7.43 -1.04 7.82
CA CYS A 151 7.95 0.03 8.68
C CYS A 151 8.96 0.90 7.95
N GLU A 152 9.89 0.30 7.18
CA GLU A 152 10.90 1.03 6.41
C GLU A 152 10.25 1.90 5.33
N ALA A 153 9.23 1.38 4.61
CA ALA A 153 8.46 2.17 3.65
C ALA A 153 7.81 3.39 4.30
N LEU A 154 7.11 3.21 5.42
CA LEU A 154 6.46 4.32 6.14
C LEU A 154 7.48 5.32 6.71
N ASN A 155 8.58 4.84 7.26
CA ASN A 155 9.65 5.70 7.76
C ASN A 155 10.24 6.57 6.64
N PHE A 156 10.46 5.98 5.45
CA PHE A 156 10.90 6.72 4.28
C PHE A 156 9.87 7.78 3.86
N LEU A 157 8.59 7.43 3.76
CA LEU A 157 7.53 8.35 3.39
C LEU A 157 7.37 9.50 4.39
N HIS A 158 7.41 9.22 5.69
CA HIS A 158 7.20 10.20 6.74
C HIS A 158 8.40 11.11 6.98
N LYS A 159 9.63 10.64 6.75
CA LYS A 159 10.84 11.46 6.86
C LYS A 159 11.13 12.26 5.61
N GLY A 160 10.83 11.69 4.46
CA GLY A 160 10.88 12.28 3.12
C GLY A 160 12.23 12.84 2.66
N TYR A 161 12.56 12.58 1.39
CA TYR A 161 13.52 13.40 0.66
C TYR A 161 12.72 14.49 -0.11
N GLY A 162 12.61 15.69 0.48
CA GLY A 162 11.96 16.83 -0.15
C GLY A 162 10.51 17.09 0.32
N SER A 163 9.58 16.16 0.21
CA SER A 163 8.23 16.29 0.77
C SER A 163 7.83 15.02 1.52
N ARG A 164 7.38 15.20 2.76
CA ARG A 164 6.81 14.10 3.54
C ARG A 164 5.49 13.67 2.93
N VAL A 165 5.23 12.37 2.88
CA VAL A 165 4.00 11.79 2.35
C VAL A 165 3.34 10.93 3.41
N LEU A 166 2.04 11.08 3.59
CA LEU A 166 1.20 10.17 4.37
C LEU A 166 0.42 9.29 3.41
N HIS A 167 0.35 8.00 3.70
CA HIS A 167 -0.32 7.02 2.84
C HIS A 167 -1.85 7.12 2.95
N LEU A 168 -2.38 7.16 4.16
CA LEU A 168 -3.78 7.31 4.55
C LEU A 168 -4.75 6.19 4.13
N ASP A 169 -4.28 5.17 3.41
CA ASP A 169 -5.05 3.95 3.11
C ASP A 169 -4.17 2.69 3.27
N LEU A 170 -3.35 2.65 4.33
CA LEU A 170 -2.55 1.46 4.60
C LEU A 170 -3.44 0.34 5.10
N LYS A 171 -3.38 -0.80 4.38
CA LYS A 171 -4.17 -2.03 4.65
C LYS A 171 -3.45 -3.24 4.05
N PRO A 172 -3.77 -4.47 4.43
CA PRO A 172 -3.13 -5.67 3.86
C PRO A 172 -3.25 -5.78 2.34
N GLY A 173 -4.35 -5.28 1.74
CA GLY A 173 -4.52 -5.24 0.28
C GLY A 173 -3.53 -4.32 -0.44
N ASN A 174 -2.99 -3.33 0.27
CA ASN A 174 -2.02 -2.35 -0.25
C ASN A 174 -0.57 -2.67 0.16
N ILE A 175 -0.33 -3.83 0.76
CA ILE A 175 1.00 -4.40 1.01
C ILE A 175 1.17 -5.59 0.07
N LEU A 176 2.00 -5.42 -0.95
CA LEU A 176 2.29 -6.46 -1.93
C LEU A 176 3.59 -7.17 -1.56
N LEU A 177 3.67 -8.44 -1.92
CA LEU A 177 4.80 -9.29 -1.58
C LEU A 177 5.54 -9.71 -2.86
N ASP A 178 6.85 -9.62 -2.84
CA ASP A 178 7.69 -10.12 -3.92
C ASP A 178 7.85 -11.66 -3.83
N LYS A 179 8.60 -12.24 -4.74
CA LYS A 179 8.86 -13.68 -4.77
C LYS A 179 9.63 -14.22 -3.56
N TYR A 180 10.24 -13.35 -2.77
CA TYR A 180 10.97 -13.69 -1.55
C TYR A 180 10.20 -13.29 -0.28
N MET A 181 8.91 -12.92 -0.43
CA MET A 181 8.06 -12.42 0.66
C MET A 181 8.51 -11.06 1.23
N GLY A 182 9.29 -10.29 0.46
CA GLY A 182 9.63 -8.91 0.79
C GLY A 182 8.42 -8.00 0.58
N ALA A 183 8.10 -7.17 1.59
CA ALA A 183 6.95 -6.27 1.53
C ALA A 183 7.24 -5.00 0.72
N LYS A 184 6.27 -4.61 -0.10
CA LYS A 184 6.23 -3.34 -0.83
C LYS A 184 4.88 -2.66 -0.67
N VAL A 185 4.89 -1.43 -0.16
CA VAL A 185 3.68 -0.60 -0.01
C VAL A 185 3.25 -0.07 -1.38
N ALA A 186 1.96 -0.18 -1.68
CA ALA A 186 1.33 0.16 -2.96
C ALA A 186 0.07 1.02 -2.75
N ASP A 187 -0.49 1.57 -3.83
CA ASP A 187 -1.73 2.36 -3.88
C ASP A 187 -1.66 3.72 -3.17
N PHE A 188 -1.07 4.69 -3.85
CA PHE A 188 -0.89 6.07 -3.36
C PHE A 188 -2.02 7.03 -3.75
N GLY A 189 -3.15 6.50 -4.24
CA GLY A 189 -4.27 7.32 -4.71
C GLY A 189 -4.85 8.26 -3.67
N LEU A 190 -4.86 7.85 -2.39
CA LEU A 190 -5.32 8.66 -1.26
C LEU A 190 -4.20 9.38 -0.50
N SER A 191 -2.94 9.15 -0.87
CA SER A 191 -1.80 9.75 -0.18
C SER A 191 -1.78 11.27 -0.25
N THR A 192 -1.19 11.92 0.73
CA THR A 192 -1.11 13.39 0.79
C THR A 192 0.25 13.87 1.24
N SER A 193 0.70 14.99 0.68
CA SER A 193 1.89 15.69 1.18
C SER A 193 1.64 16.26 2.56
N PHE A 194 2.60 16.07 3.47
CA PHE A 194 2.47 16.45 4.87
C PHE A 194 3.54 17.45 5.29
N ASN A 195 3.10 18.64 5.70
CA ASN A 195 3.98 19.66 6.27
C ASN A 195 3.71 19.88 7.76
N LYS A 196 2.45 19.75 8.17
CA LYS A 196 1.99 19.89 9.57
C LYS A 196 0.67 19.16 9.77
N THR A 197 0.38 18.79 11.01
CA THR A 197 -0.93 18.26 11.41
C THR A 197 -2.04 19.25 11.03
N ARG A 198 -3.08 18.74 10.39
CA ARG A 198 -4.22 19.54 9.89
C ARG A 198 -5.54 18.79 9.98
N ILE A 199 -6.64 19.52 9.91
CA ILE A 199 -7.99 18.97 9.76
C ILE A 199 -8.33 18.97 8.26
N THR A 200 -8.93 17.87 7.78
CA THR A 200 -9.45 17.74 6.42
C THR A 200 -10.97 17.85 6.41
N ASN A 201 -11.54 18.20 5.25
CA ASN A 201 -13.00 18.22 5.08
C ASN A 201 -13.59 16.85 4.71
N THR A 202 -12.72 15.88 4.34
CA THR A 202 -13.13 14.55 3.92
C THR A 202 -12.38 13.47 4.70
N THR A 203 -13.06 12.36 4.97
CA THR A 203 -12.45 11.11 5.41
C THR A 203 -12.57 10.11 4.28
N THR A 204 -11.45 9.69 3.74
CA THR A 204 -11.36 8.68 2.68
C THR A 204 -10.35 7.63 3.09
N GLY A 205 -10.56 6.37 2.69
CA GLY A 205 -9.74 5.22 3.04
C GLY A 205 -10.60 4.07 3.56
N THR A 206 -9.97 3.02 4.00
CA THR A 206 -10.64 1.80 4.48
C THR A 206 -10.96 1.95 5.97
N GLU A 207 -12.23 2.11 6.32
CA GLU A 207 -12.71 2.47 7.67
C GLU A 207 -12.11 1.65 8.79
N TYR A 208 -11.94 0.36 8.58
CA TYR A 208 -11.41 -0.58 9.57
C TYR A 208 -9.97 -0.25 10.02
N TYR A 209 -9.14 0.27 9.12
CA TYR A 209 -7.74 0.62 9.38
C TYR A 209 -7.54 2.10 9.75
N MET A 210 -8.60 2.90 9.73
CA MET A 210 -8.52 4.33 10.03
C MET A 210 -8.35 4.61 11.52
N ALA A 211 -7.43 5.50 11.86
CA ALA A 211 -7.24 6.00 13.22
C ALA A 211 -8.50 6.70 13.76
N PRO A 212 -8.84 6.54 15.05
CA PRO A 212 -10.03 7.14 15.68
C PRO A 212 -10.09 8.65 15.50
N GLU A 213 -8.96 9.35 15.66
CA GLU A 213 -8.87 10.80 15.49
C GLU A 213 -9.07 11.25 14.03
N PHE A 214 -8.77 10.37 13.06
CA PHE A 214 -9.07 10.65 11.66
C PHE A 214 -10.56 10.46 11.38
N LYS A 215 -11.19 9.39 11.88
CA LYS A 215 -12.63 9.14 11.75
C LYS A 215 -13.47 10.26 12.38
N SER A 216 -13.20 10.59 13.64
CA SER A 216 -14.04 11.48 14.44
C SER A 216 -13.73 12.97 14.26
N LYS A 217 -12.44 13.33 14.18
CA LYS A 217 -11.96 14.71 14.17
C LYS A 217 -11.33 15.13 12.84
N ARG A 218 -11.22 14.19 11.88
CA ARG A 218 -10.59 14.40 10.56
C ARG A 218 -9.16 14.96 10.66
N VAL A 219 -8.44 14.56 11.71
CA VAL A 219 -7.06 14.99 11.94
C VAL A 219 -6.11 14.14 11.11
N ILE A 220 -5.33 14.78 10.25
CA ILE A 220 -4.28 14.14 9.45
C ILE A 220 -2.93 14.35 10.11
N SER A 221 -2.24 13.25 10.40
CA SER A 221 -0.89 13.22 10.94
C SER A 221 -0.21 11.88 10.61
N PRO A 222 1.11 11.74 10.77
CA PRO A 222 1.81 10.45 10.60
C PRO A 222 1.25 9.33 11.48
N LYS A 223 0.58 9.66 12.59
CA LYS A 223 -0.04 8.69 13.49
C LYS A 223 -1.16 7.89 12.83
N ASN A 224 -1.79 8.43 11.77
CA ASN A 224 -2.83 7.72 11.03
C ASN A 224 -2.27 6.44 10.39
N ASP A 225 -1.13 6.55 9.68
CA ASP A 225 -0.47 5.39 9.07
C ASP A 225 0.11 4.43 10.12
N VAL A 226 0.62 4.97 11.24
CA VAL A 226 1.14 4.16 12.35
C VAL A 226 0.01 3.35 13.01
N TYR A 227 -1.18 3.93 13.17
CA TYR A 227 -2.35 3.20 13.66
C TYR A 227 -2.74 2.06 12.71
N SER A 228 -2.83 2.35 11.41
CA SER A 228 -3.14 1.34 10.40
C SER A 228 -2.11 0.20 10.41
N LEU A 229 -0.82 0.52 10.53
CA LEU A 229 0.25 -0.46 10.68
C LEU A 229 0.06 -1.31 11.94
N GLY A 230 -0.32 -0.72 13.07
CA GLY A 230 -0.61 -1.43 14.32
C GLY A 230 -1.70 -2.50 14.12
N ILE A 231 -2.80 -2.16 13.45
CA ILE A 231 -3.87 -3.11 13.10
C ILE A 231 -3.33 -4.26 12.24
N ILE A 232 -2.53 -3.93 11.22
CA ILE A 232 -1.94 -4.93 10.31
C ILE A 232 -1.02 -5.89 11.06
N ILE A 233 -0.19 -5.39 11.98
CA ILE A 233 0.69 -6.23 12.83
C ILE A 233 -0.16 -7.20 13.66
N ILE A 234 -1.25 -6.73 14.26
CA ILE A 234 -2.17 -7.59 15.01
C ILE A 234 -2.77 -8.67 14.10
N GLU A 235 -3.19 -8.33 12.88
CA GLU A 235 -3.72 -9.31 11.93
C GLU A 235 -2.66 -10.32 11.48
N ILE A 236 -1.41 -9.93 11.29
CA ILE A 236 -0.30 -10.85 10.99
C ILE A 236 -0.08 -11.81 12.17
N MET A 237 -0.10 -11.32 13.40
CA MET A 237 0.20 -12.09 14.61
C MET A 237 -0.96 -13.00 15.04
N ALA A 238 -2.18 -12.49 15.05
CA ALA A 238 -3.36 -13.18 15.58
C ALA A 238 -4.25 -13.78 14.49
N GLY A 239 -4.03 -13.43 13.22
CA GLY A 239 -4.96 -13.68 12.11
C GLY A 239 -6.19 -12.77 12.19
N ARG A 240 -6.95 -12.69 11.09
CA ARG A 240 -8.16 -11.84 11.01
C ARG A 240 -9.24 -12.19 12.02
N ILE A 241 -9.41 -13.49 12.31
CA ILE A 241 -10.38 -13.96 13.31
C ILE A 241 -9.95 -13.53 14.72
N GLY A 242 -8.66 -13.67 15.03
CA GLY A 242 -8.11 -13.26 16.32
C GLY A 242 -8.31 -11.77 16.58
N TYR A 243 -8.07 -10.92 15.58
CA TYR A 243 -8.31 -9.48 15.71
C TYR A 243 -9.80 -9.14 15.90
N LYS A 244 -10.73 -9.81 15.19
CA LYS A 244 -12.17 -9.58 15.38
C LYS A 244 -12.64 -9.93 16.80
N ILE A 245 -12.14 -11.03 17.36
CA ILE A 245 -12.42 -11.41 18.74
C ILE A 245 -11.85 -10.36 19.70
N PHE A 246 -10.60 -9.93 19.47
CA PHE A 246 -9.92 -8.92 20.25
C PHE A 246 -10.66 -7.57 20.26
N SER A 247 -11.13 -7.10 19.11
CA SER A 247 -11.82 -5.81 18.98
C SER A 247 -13.26 -5.83 19.53
N ALA A 248 -13.83 -7.00 19.77
CA ALA A 248 -15.18 -7.18 20.30
C ALA A 248 -15.23 -7.37 21.83
N MET A 249 -14.07 -7.50 22.49
CA MET A 249 -13.98 -7.67 23.93
C MET A 249 -13.75 -6.32 24.61
N ASP A 250 -14.59 -6.00 25.63
CA ASP A 250 -14.50 -4.77 26.44
C ASP A 250 -13.37 -4.78 27.49
N ASP A 251 -12.65 -5.91 27.64
CA ASP A 251 -11.54 -6.07 28.60
C ASP A 251 -10.21 -5.59 28.00
N ASP A 252 -9.25 -5.21 28.88
CA ASP A 252 -8.00 -4.56 28.48
C ASP A 252 -7.33 -5.24 27.28
N PRO A 253 -7.32 -4.56 26.12
CA PRO A 253 -6.82 -5.14 24.88
C PRO A 253 -5.37 -5.60 24.93
N GLN A 254 -4.56 -5.07 25.86
CA GLN A 254 -3.13 -5.37 25.94
C GLN A 254 -2.84 -6.75 26.55
N GLU A 255 -3.59 -7.18 27.54
CA GLU A 255 -3.38 -8.51 28.16
C GLU A 255 -3.76 -9.62 27.20
N LEU A 256 -4.89 -9.50 26.50
CA LEU A 256 -5.37 -10.52 25.57
C LEU A 256 -4.46 -10.66 24.34
N PHE A 257 -3.88 -9.56 23.87
CA PHE A 257 -2.92 -9.58 22.76
C PHE A 257 -1.66 -10.36 23.13
N ILE A 258 -1.15 -10.18 24.35
CA ILE A 258 0.02 -10.90 24.85
C ILE A 258 -0.28 -12.41 24.96
N GLU A 259 -1.47 -12.79 25.45
CA GLU A 259 -1.85 -14.20 25.56
C GLU A 259 -2.03 -14.87 24.18
N GLN A 260 -2.71 -14.24 23.23
CA GLN A 260 -2.92 -14.81 21.89
C GLN A 260 -1.66 -14.78 21.02
N GLY A 261 -0.84 -13.73 21.12
CA GLY A 261 0.46 -13.68 20.49
C GLY A 261 1.37 -14.80 20.99
N ASN A 262 1.37 -15.05 22.29
CA ASN A 262 2.09 -16.18 22.89
C ASN A 262 1.52 -17.54 22.47
N TYR A 263 0.21 -17.66 22.28
CA TYR A 263 -0.44 -18.88 21.81
C TYR A 263 -0.07 -19.23 20.36
N LYS A 264 0.00 -18.24 19.48
CA LYS A 264 0.43 -18.45 18.08
C LYS A 264 1.93 -18.73 17.97
N LEU A 265 2.74 -18.05 18.77
CA LEU A 265 4.18 -18.33 18.90
C LEU A 265 4.46 -19.71 19.52
N ALA A 266 3.62 -20.17 20.45
CA ALA A 266 3.73 -21.50 21.05
C ALA A 266 3.25 -22.62 20.14
N ARG A 267 2.32 -22.35 19.21
CA ARG A 267 1.83 -23.34 18.21
C ARG A 267 2.84 -23.62 17.11
N THR A 268 3.77 -22.71 16.85
CA THR A 268 4.90 -22.92 15.95
C THR A 268 6.04 -23.60 16.73
N ASP A 269 5.86 -24.86 17.11
CA ASP A 269 6.77 -25.70 17.90
C ASP A 269 8.21 -25.87 17.33
N LYS A 270 8.67 -24.94 16.48
CA LYS A 270 10.02 -24.90 15.93
C LYS A 270 10.84 -23.66 16.28
N CYS A 271 10.32 -22.74 17.06
CA CYS A 271 11.07 -21.57 17.52
C CYS A 271 11.30 -21.66 19.03
N ASN A 272 12.27 -22.47 19.43
CA ASN A 272 12.79 -22.46 20.80
C ASN A 272 13.32 -21.06 21.14
N ASN A 273 12.73 -20.43 22.17
CA ASN A 273 13.28 -19.33 22.96
C ASN A 273 13.52 -17.99 22.24
N ILE A 274 12.46 -17.33 21.75
CA ILE A 274 12.53 -15.89 21.54
C ILE A 274 11.61 -15.22 22.56
N THR A 275 12.16 -14.98 23.75
CA THR A 275 11.59 -14.02 24.71
C THR A 275 11.98 -12.63 24.21
N ILE A 276 11.04 -11.87 23.68
CA ILE A 276 11.25 -10.45 23.38
C ILE A 276 11.26 -9.74 24.75
N PRO A 277 12.39 -9.15 25.20
CA PRO A 277 12.38 -8.43 26.46
C PRO A 277 11.53 -7.18 26.32
N ILE A 278 10.41 -7.12 27.03
CA ILE A 278 9.48 -5.98 27.11
C ILE A 278 10.22 -4.68 27.54
N SER A 279 11.43 -4.80 28.12
CA SER A 279 12.29 -3.67 28.49
C SER A 279 12.75 -2.79 27.31
N ARG A 280 12.73 -3.26 26.07
CA ARG A 280 13.13 -2.46 24.89
C ARG A 280 12.02 -1.57 24.32
N ILE A 281 10.75 -1.82 24.66
CA ILE A 281 9.62 -1.01 24.20
C ILE A 281 9.39 0.21 25.12
N ARG A 282 9.86 0.15 26.38
CA ARG A 282 9.70 1.25 27.35
C ARG A 282 10.77 2.35 27.27
N SER A 283 11.86 2.19 26.55
CA SER A 283 12.99 3.13 26.59
C SER A 283 12.94 4.32 25.62
N SER A 284 11.90 4.48 24.82
CA SER A 284 11.73 5.66 23.95
C SER A 284 10.70 6.70 24.44
N GLY A 285 10.08 6.47 25.59
CA GLY A 285 9.06 7.37 26.18
C GLY A 285 9.55 8.29 27.31
N ASP A 286 10.70 8.02 27.94
CA ASP A 286 11.08 8.66 29.21
C ASP A 286 12.34 9.53 29.12
N MET A 287 12.55 10.28 28.04
CA MET A 287 13.64 11.26 27.97
C MET A 287 13.19 12.71 27.90
N HIS A 288 12.12 13.08 28.63
CA HIS A 288 11.81 14.49 28.88
C HIS A 288 11.04 14.68 30.19
N GLN A 289 11.68 14.32 31.34
CA GLN A 289 11.34 14.89 32.66
C GLN A 289 12.48 14.60 33.63
N ASN A 290 13.55 15.38 33.56
CA ASN A 290 14.41 15.68 34.71
C ASN A 290 15.46 16.73 34.32
N SER A 291 15.02 17.97 34.25
CA SER A 291 15.91 19.12 34.38
C SER A 291 15.12 20.28 34.96
N ASN A 292 14.84 20.18 36.27
CA ASN A 292 14.53 21.37 37.08
C ASN A 292 14.40 20.92 38.55
N LYS A 293 15.55 20.80 39.22
CA LYS A 293 15.69 20.97 40.67
C LYS A 293 17.16 20.85 41.03
N MET A 294 17.84 21.97 41.02
CA MET A 294 18.95 22.30 41.94
C MET A 294 19.43 23.71 41.59
N CYS A 295 18.84 24.69 42.23
CA CYS A 295 19.46 25.95 42.64
C CYS A 295 18.59 26.57 43.72
N GLY A 296 19.07 26.58 44.96
CA GLY A 296 18.41 27.23 46.06
C GLY A 296 18.94 26.78 47.41
N SER A 297 20.08 27.26 47.75
CA SER A 297 20.55 27.85 49.06
C SER A 297 22.03 27.70 49.20
#